data_2d9f626c66e494f635929a6857cb3fe8
#
_entry.id   2d9f626c66e494f635929a6857cb3fe8
#
_cell.length_a   1.000
_cell.length_b   1.000
_cell.length_c   1.000
_cell.angle_alpha   90.00
_cell.angle_beta   90.00
_cell.angle_gamma   90.00
#
_symmetry.space_group_name_H-M   'P 1'
#
loop_
_entity.id
_entity.type
_entity.pdbx_description
1 polymer ?
#
loop_
_entity_poly.entity_id
_entity_poly.type
_entity_poly.pdbx_seq_one_letter_code
_entity_poly.pdbx_strand_id
1 'polypeptide(L)'
;MTATETAIRTVKFYSNGSWEDAPGRTLHPVTNPATGETIAQVPYATAEDVDRTARAAHAAFLKWREVPVVERVQVFYRYKNLLEKHAGEIARILSTENGKTVDDAAGSVRRAIQMVEVACGMPSLMMGQSLENVSKGIDCQSIRQPLGVCAGITPFNFPAMVPMWMFPFAIACGNTFILKPSEKVPLTPTRTAELLHDAGLPAGVYNLLHGSREAVDALLAHPLVRAISFVGSSPVAHYVYQTAAAHGKRVQALGGAKNHLVAMPDAHVEKSVEAIMGSAFGAAGERCLAGSVLVAVGESRPLLDALLRKVRDLRIGDGAAQGTEMGPLVTAEHRARVLGYIEKGVAEGAQLLVDGRERMHGGDTGNDGGYFLGPTVFDGVAPEMTIAREEIFGPVLSVIHVKDLDEAIALVNSSAFGNTTSIFTSDGKSAREYASRVEVGMVGVNVGVAAPMAFFPFSGWKNSFYGDLHAHGRDAVAFYTEQKVIMSRWP
;
A
#
# COMPACT_ATOMS: atom_id res chain seq x y z
N MET A 1 13.60 39.64 15.51
CA MET A 1 13.07 38.49 16.26
C MET A 1 13.87 37.29 15.83
N THR A 2 14.73 36.76 16.67
CA THR A 2 15.55 35.57 16.38
C THR A 2 14.62 34.38 16.23
N ALA A 3 14.59 33.80 15.05
CA ALA A 3 13.94 32.52 14.82
C ALA A 3 14.61 31.49 15.76
N THR A 4 13.88 31.00 16.72
CA THR A 4 14.29 29.86 17.52
C THR A 4 14.43 28.70 16.53
N GLU A 5 15.64 28.24 16.22
CA GLU A 5 15.90 27.00 15.52
C GLU A 5 15.17 25.88 16.28
N THR A 6 14.03 25.48 15.79
CA THR A 6 13.32 24.34 16.36
C THR A 6 14.19 23.12 16.04
N ALA A 7 14.79 22.52 17.06
CA ALA A 7 15.66 21.34 16.89
C ALA A 7 14.93 20.26 16.08
N ILE A 8 15.55 19.81 14.99
CA ILE A 8 14.99 18.79 14.11
C ILE A 8 14.75 17.50 14.92
N ARG A 9 13.51 17.03 14.93
CA ARG A 9 13.11 15.83 15.69
C ARG A 9 13.84 14.59 15.17
N THR A 10 14.48 13.81 16.06
CA THR A 10 14.96 12.47 15.76
C THR A 10 13.87 11.44 16.08
N VAL A 11 13.58 10.59 15.12
CA VAL A 11 12.60 9.49 15.28
C VAL A 11 13.23 8.37 16.10
N LYS A 12 12.44 7.76 17.00
CA LYS A 12 12.88 6.68 17.88
C LYS A 12 12.35 5.33 17.40
N PHE A 13 13.03 4.26 17.77
CA PHE A 13 12.45 2.92 17.70
C PHE A 13 11.41 2.72 18.79
N TYR A 14 10.45 1.84 18.56
CA TYR A 14 9.55 1.35 19.60
C TYR A 14 9.74 -0.15 19.74
N SER A 15 10.29 -0.56 20.86
CA SER A 15 10.60 -1.97 21.12
C SER A 15 10.26 -2.33 22.55
N ASN A 16 9.65 -3.49 22.74
CA ASN A 16 9.28 -4.03 24.05
C ASN A 16 8.53 -3.03 24.97
N GLY A 17 7.63 -2.24 24.37
CA GLY A 17 6.80 -1.26 25.07
C GLY A 17 7.48 0.06 25.40
N SER A 18 8.69 0.32 24.93
CA SER A 18 9.47 1.51 25.20
C SER A 18 9.95 2.20 23.92
N TRP A 19 10.01 3.53 23.96
CA TRP A 19 10.64 4.33 22.94
C TRP A 19 12.15 4.42 23.17
N GLU A 20 12.93 3.94 22.22
CA GLU A 20 14.38 3.80 22.32
C GLU A 20 15.09 4.80 21.40
N ASP A 21 16.03 5.55 21.94
CA ASP A 21 16.99 6.31 21.15
C ASP A 21 18.04 5.36 20.56
N ALA A 22 18.62 5.75 19.44
CA ALA A 22 19.68 4.98 18.78
C ALA A 22 20.99 5.79 18.79
N PRO A 23 21.64 5.95 19.93
CA PRO A 23 22.84 6.78 20.06
C PRO A 23 23.99 6.23 19.20
N GLY A 24 24.77 7.15 18.60
CA GLY A 24 25.91 6.79 17.75
C GLY A 24 25.55 6.26 16.35
N ARG A 25 24.27 6.23 15.99
CA ARG A 25 23.83 5.87 14.64
C ARG A 25 23.91 7.05 13.69
N THR A 26 24.20 6.77 12.43
CA THR A 26 24.02 7.76 11.36
C THR A 26 22.54 8.11 11.24
N LEU A 27 22.23 9.40 11.24
CA LEU A 27 20.89 9.92 11.07
C LEU A 27 20.65 10.28 9.60
N HIS A 28 19.54 9.87 9.06
CA HIS A 28 19.14 10.12 7.67
C HIS A 28 17.99 11.15 7.64
N PRO A 29 18.05 12.14 6.73
CA PRO A 29 17.01 13.17 6.66
C PRO A 29 15.67 12.61 6.18
N VAL A 30 14.61 13.10 6.80
CA VAL A 30 13.22 12.97 6.32
C VAL A 30 12.83 14.34 5.81
N THR A 31 12.44 14.44 4.54
CA THR A 31 12.16 15.73 3.90
C THR A 31 10.66 15.95 3.70
N ASN A 32 10.24 17.20 3.73
CA ASN A 32 8.93 17.59 3.18
C ASN A 32 9.06 17.67 1.66
N PRO A 33 8.35 16.85 0.88
CA PRO A 33 8.46 16.86 -0.57
C PRO A 33 8.02 18.17 -1.24
N ALA A 34 7.19 18.98 -0.56
CA ALA A 34 6.72 20.25 -1.08
C ALA A 34 7.75 21.38 -0.96
N THR A 35 8.70 21.28 -0.02
CA THR A 35 9.71 22.32 0.23
C THR A 35 11.15 21.85 0.02
N GLY A 36 11.39 20.52 0.07
CA GLY A 36 12.73 19.94 0.11
C GLY A 36 13.42 20.05 1.46
N GLU A 37 12.78 20.69 2.44
CA GLU A 37 13.38 20.90 3.78
C GLU A 37 13.36 19.63 4.62
N THR A 38 14.38 19.45 5.45
CA THR A 38 14.44 18.35 6.43
C THR A 38 13.51 18.65 7.61
N ILE A 39 12.51 17.79 7.82
CA ILE A 39 11.50 17.90 8.88
C ILE A 39 11.75 16.96 10.06
N ALA A 40 12.54 15.91 9.86
CA ALA A 40 12.95 14.96 10.89
C ALA A 40 14.23 14.22 10.46
N GLN A 41 14.80 13.47 11.40
CA GLN A 41 15.91 12.56 11.15
C GLN A 41 15.54 11.17 11.66
N VAL A 42 15.96 10.12 10.94
CA VAL A 42 15.66 8.74 11.29
C VAL A 42 16.93 7.91 11.37
N PRO A 43 17.19 7.18 12.49
CA PRO A 43 18.25 6.18 12.56
C PRO A 43 17.84 4.90 11.86
N TYR A 44 18.81 4.12 11.37
CA TYR A 44 18.56 2.80 10.82
C TYR A 44 18.95 1.70 11.80
N ALA A 45 18.04 0.75 11.97
CA ALA A 45 18.27 -0.44 12.79
C ALA A 45 19.28 -1.38 12.12
N THR A 46 20.14 -1.98 12.95
CA THR A 46 21.10 -3.02 12.56
C THR A 46 20.50 -4.41 12.74
N ALA A 47 21.22 -5.44 12.31
CA ALA A 47 20.87 -6.83 12.54
C ALA A 47 20.77 -7.17 14.05
N GLU A 48 21.58 -6.53 14.90
CA GLU A 48 21.52 -6.70 16.36
C GLU A 48 20.23 -6.11 16.97
N ASP A 49 19.80 -4.93 16.49
CA ASP A 49 18.52 -4.33 16.91
C ASP A 49 17.34 -5.24 16.53
N VAL A 50 17.39 -5.83 15.34
CA VAL A 50 16.39 -6.81 14.88
C VAL A 50 16.38 -8.06 15.75
N ASP A 51 17.56 -8.63 16.08
CA ASP A 51 17.64 -9.81 16.95
C ASP A 51 17.08 -9.53 18.36
N ARG A 52 17.50 -8.43 18.98
CA ARG A 52 17.00 -7.99 20.29
C ARG A 52 15.47 -7.84 20.27
N THR A 53 14.93 -7.17 19.29
CA THR A 53 13.49 -6.92 19.14
C THR A 53 12.73 -8.22 18.86
N ALA A 54 13.26 -9.12 18.04
CA ALA A 54 12.62 -10.40 17.73
C ALA A 54 12.56 -11.31 18.95
N ARG A 55 13.61 -11.32 19.80
CA ARG A 55 13.62 -12.07 21.07
C ARG A 55 12.59 -11.52 22.06
N ALA A 56 12.49 -10.18 22.19
CA ALA A 56 11.47 -9.54 23.02
C ALA A 56 10.05 -9.85 22.51
N ALA A 57 9.82 -9.75 21.21
CA ALA A 57 8.56 -10.10 20.57
C ALA A 57 8.20 -11.58 20.79
N HIS A 58 9.17 -12.49 20.71
CA HIS A 58 8.94 -13.91 20.98
C HIS A 58 8.56 -14.16 22.44
N ALA A 59 9.24 -13.52 23.39
CA ALA A 59 8.89 -13.62 24.82
C ALA A 59 7.47 -13.09 25.09
N ALA A 60 7.07 -11.99 24.44
CA ALA A 60 5.71 -11.46 24.51
C ALA A 60 4.68 -12.40 23.86
N PHE A 61 5.03 -13.05 22.74
CA PHE A 61 4.17 -14.00 22.04
C PHE A 61 3.74 -15.16 22.96
N LEU A 62 4.64 -15.73 23.74
CA LEU A 62 4.33 -16.85 24.63
C LEU A 62 3.23 -16.51 25.66
N LYS A 63 3.08 -15.23 26.00
CA LYS A 63 2.02 -14.74 26.90
C LYS A 63 0.78 -14.31 26.09
N TRP A 64 0.97 -13.59 24.99
CA TRP A 64 -0.13 -13.02 24.20
C TRP A 64 -1.01 -14.09 23.54
N ARG A 65 -0.43 -15.20 23.11
CA ARG A 65 -1.17 -16.34 22.53
C ARG A 65 -2.18 -16.97 23.49
N GLU A 66 -1.95 -16.86 24.79
CA GLU A 66 -2.82 -17.42 25.83
C GLU A 66 -3.99 -16.47 26.19
N VAL A 67 -3.92 -15.19 25.76
CA VAL A 67 -5.01 -14.23 25.97
C VAL A 67 -6.18 -14.59 25.06
N PRO A 68 -7.42 -14.73 25.58
CA PRO A 68 -8.59 -15.02 24.74
C PRO A 68 -8.78 -13.99 23.63
N VAL A 69 -9.21 -14.44 22.43
CA VAL A 69 -9.38 -13.55 21.28
C VAL A 69 -10.32 -12.38 21.56
N VAL A 70 -11.37 -12.59 22.35
CA VAL A 70 -12.33 -11.56 22.76
C VAL A 70 -11.71 -10.46 23.64
N GLU A 71 -10.66 -10.79 24.38
CA GLU A 71 -9.90 -9.83 25.18
C GLU A 71 -8.83 -9.13 24.31
N ARG A 72 -8.16 -9.87 23.42
CA ARG A 72 -7.18 -9.28 22.50
C ARG A 72 -7.77 -8.14 21.67
N VAL A 73 -8.98 -8.32 21.16
CA VAL A 73 -9.61 -7.30 20.31
C VAL A 73 -10.04 -6.04 21.06
N GLN A 74 -10.10 -6.06 22.40
CA GLN A 74 -10.45 -4.85 23.18
C GLN A 74 -9.42 -3.73 22.99
N VAL A 75 -8.17 -4.06 22.74
CA VAL A 75 -7.15 -3.07 22.38
C VAL A 75 -7.49 -2.38 21.06
N PHE A 76 -7.97 -3.13 20.06
CA PHE A 76 -8.30 -2.59 18.75
C PHE A 76 -9.54 -1.70 18.78
N TYR A 77 -10.53 -1.96 19.64
CA TYR A 77 -11.64 -1.03 19.86
C TYR A 77 -11.15 0.31 20.42
N ARG A 78 -10.27 0.29 21.42
CA ARG A 78 -9.65 1.53 21.96
C ARG A 78 -8.77 2.23 20.93
N TYR A 79 -7.97 1.47 20.20
CA TYR A 79 -7.09 1.99 19.15
C TYR A 79 -7.89 2.66 18.03
N LYS A 80 -8.97 2.04 17.56
CA LYS A 80 -9.89 2.62 16.58
C LYS A 80 -10.39 4.00 17.03
N ASN A 81 -10.88 4.09 18.27
CA ASN A 81 -11.38 5.36 18.81
C ASN A 81 -10.29 6.44 18.86
N LEU A 82 -9.05 6.07 19.21
CA LEU A 82 -7.91 7.00 19.19
C LEU A 82 -7.56 7.44 17.77
N LEU A 83 -7.55 6.51 16.81
CA LEU A 83 -7.31 6.84 15.40
C LEU A 83 -8.37 7.79 14.84
N GLU A 84 -9.65 7.57 15.14
CA GLU A 84 -10.75 8.46 14.73
C GLU A 84 -10.57 9.85 15.34
N LYS A 85 -10.29 9.92 16.63
CA LYS A 85 -10.05 11.19 17.36
C LYS A 85 -8.89 11.99 16.75
N HIS A 86 -7.83 11.31 16.32
CA HIS A 86 -6.60 11.91 15.79
C HIS A 86 -6.49 11.85 14.27
N ALA A 87 -7.56 11.47 13.54
CA ALA A 87 -7.51 11.25 12.08
C ALA A 87 -7.01 12.48 11.31
N GLY A 88 -7.46 13.68 11.66
CA GLY A 88 -7.02 14.92 11.02
C GLY A 88 -5.57 15.28 11.32
N GLU A 89 -5.05 14.96 12.51
CA GLU A 89 -3.64 15.12 12.86
C GLU A 89 -2.77 14.16 12.02
N ILE A 90 -3.15 12.88 11.97
CA ILE A 90 -2.44 11.85 11.21
C ILE A 90 -2.42 12.21 9.72
N ALA A 91 -3.54 12.69 9.17
CA ALA A 91 -3.64 13.10 7.77
C ALA A 91 -2.67 14.26 7.44
N ARG A 92 -2.52 15.25 8.34
CA ARG A 92 -1.57 16.34 8.16
C ARG A 92 -0.11 15.86 8.24
N ILE A 93 0.24 15.02 9.22
CA ILE A 93 1.58 14.42 9.32
C ILE A 93 1.90 13.68 8.02
N LEU A 94 0.96 12.86 7.54
CA LEU A 94 1.11 12.08 6.32
C LEU A 94 1.27 12.98 5.09
N SER A 95 0.47 14.03 4.95
CA SER A 95 0.59 15.01 3.86
C SER A 95 1.97 15.66 3.87
N THR A 96 2.47 16.08 5.04
CA THR A 96 3.76 16.77 5.18
C THR A 96 4.95 15.89 4.82
N GLU A 97 4.97 14.61 5.23
CA GLU A 97 6.13 13.74 4.95
C GLU A 97 6.06 13.02 3.60
N ASN A 98 4.86 12.91 3.00
CA ASN A 98 4.66 12.18 1.73
C ASN A 98 4.39 13.10 0.54
N GLY A 99 3.85 14.30 0.76
CA GLY A 99 3.51 15.27 -0.28
C GLY A 99 2.09 15.18 -0.84
N LYS A 100 1.33 14.10 -0.60
CA LYS A 100 -0.06 14.01 -1.09
C LYS A 100 -0.97 15.04 -0.43
N THR A 101 -2.10 15.34 -1.07
CA THR A 101 -3.08 16.28 -0.50
C THR A 101 -3.62 15.80 0.84
N VAL A 102 -4.04 16.73 1.71
CA VAL A 102 -4.66 16.38 3.01
C VAL A 102 -5.92 15.55 2.80
N ASP A 103 -6.68 15.76 1.72
CA ASP A 103 -7.88 14.97 1.40
C ASP A 103 -7.52 13.53 1.03
N ASP A 104 -6.49 13.31 0.20
CA ASP A 104 -5.96 11.98 -0.09
C ASP A 104 -5.41 11.28 1.16
N ALA A 105 -4.73 12.04 2.02
CA ALA A 105 -4.23 11.55 3.30
C ALA A 105 -5.37 11.14 4.23
N ALA A 106 -6.42 11.96 4.36
CA ALA A 106 -7.61 11.66 5.16
C ALA A 106 -8.35 10.41 4.64
N GLY A 107 -8.46 10.26 3.32
CA GLY A 107 -8.98 9.05 2.69
C GLY A 107 -8.17 7.81 3.06
N SER A 108 -6.84 7.91 3.02
CA SER A 108 -5.90 6.86 3.45
C SER A 108 -6.08 6.48 4.92
N VAL A 109 -6.18 7.46 5.82
CA VAL A 109 -6.37 7.24 7.26
C VAL A 109 -7.72 6.57 7.52
N ARG A 110 -8.80 7.00 6.84
CA ARG A 110 -10.11 6.33 6.95
C ARG A 110 -10.04 4.86 6.57
N ARG A 111 -9.34 4.54 5.47
CA ARG A 111 -9.12 3.14 5.06
C ARG A 111 -8.29 2.35 6.07
N ALA A 112 -7.29 2.97 6.69
CA ALA A 112 -6.52 2.37 7.77
C ALA A 112 -7.41 2.01 8.97
N ILE A 113 -8.31 2.91 9.37
CA ILE A 113 -9.28 2.68 10.46
C ILE A 113 -10.20 1.50 10.14
N GLN A 114 -10.68 1.38 8.90
CA GLN A 114 -11.51 0.25 8.46
C GLN A 114 -10.81 -1.10 8.61
N MET A 115 -9.48 -1.17 8.43
CA MET A 115 -8.72 -2.40 8.68
C MET A 115 -8.73 -2.78 10.17
N VAL A 116 -8.60 -1.79 11.05
CA VAL A 116 -8.70 -2.00 12.51
C VAL A 116 -10.10 -2.45 12.89
N GLU A 117 -11.15 -1.92 12.27
CA GLU A 117 -12.54 -2.36 12.47
C GLU A 117 -12.73 -3.84 12.14
N VAL A 118 -12.16 -4.31 11.02
CA VAL A 118 -12.23 -5.74 10.68
C VAL A 118 -11.47 -6.59 11.71
N ALA A 119 -10.32 -6.11 12.20
CA ALA A 119 -9.58 -6.80 13.27
C ALA A 119 -10.37 -6.91 14.57
N CYS A 120 -11.24 -5.94 14.89
CA CYS A 120 -12.18 -6.05 16.02
C CYS A 120 -13.17 -7.23 15.88
N GLY A 121 -13.49 -7.62 14.64
CA GLY A 121 -14.32 -8.80 14.32
C GLY A 121 -13.60 -10.15 14.39
N MET A 122 -12.34 -10.19 14.80
CA MET A 122 -11.51 -11.40 14.80
C MET A 122 -12.12 -12.59 15.55
N PRO A 123 -12.88 -12.43 16.64
CA PRO A 123 -13.52 -13.57 17.30
C PRO A 123 -14.38 -14.41 16.36
N SER A 124 -15.12 -13.79 15.44
CA SER A 124 -15.92 -14.49 14.42
C SER A 124 -15.08 -15.02 13.27
N LEU A 125 -14.04 -14.28 12.86
CA LEU A 125 -13.19 -14.66 11.72
C LEU A 125 -12.27 -15.84 12.03
N MET A 126 -11.90 -16.05 13.29
CA MET A 126 -11.07 -17.17 13.74
C MET A 126 -11.85 -18.43 14.08
N MET A 127 -13.18 -18.41 14.01
CA MET A 127 -14.00 -19.61 14.26
C MET A 127 -13.57 -20.76 13.33
N GLY A 128 -13.42 -21.95 13.91
CA GLY A 128 -13.16 -23.16 13.17
C GLY A 128 -14.45 -23.88 12.77
N GLN A 129 -14.30 -25.13 12.35
CA GLN A 129 -15.40 -26.03 11.98
C GLN A 129 -15.46 -27.21 12.95
N SER A 130 -16.65 -27.72 13.17
CA SER A 130 -16.87 -28.93 13.96
C SER A 130 -17.88 -29.84 13.26
N LEU A 131 -17.62 -31.14 13.27
CA LEU A 131 -18.53 -32.16 12.82
C LEU A 131 -18.57 -33.27 13.87
N GLU A 132 -19.73 -33.41 14.50
CA GLU A 132 -20.00 -34.47 15.45
C GLU A 132 -20.19 -35.80 14.74
N ASN A 133 -19.69 -36.87 15.31
CA ASN A 133 -19.87 -38.25 14.84
C ASN A 133 -19.49 -38.44 13.35
N VAL A 134 -18.35 -37.88 12.93
CA VAL A 134 -17.78 -37.99 11.58
C VAL A 134 -17.56 -39.48 11.19
N SER A 135 -17.36 -40.32 12.20
CA SER A 135 -17.40 -41.78 12.17
C SER A 135 -17.93 -42.24 13.52
N LYS A 136 -18.43 -43.50 13.62
CA LYS A 136 -19.04 -44.01 14.85
C LYS A 136 -18.19 -43.70 16.11
N GLY A 137 -18.70 -42.79 16.95
CA GLY A 137 -18.05 -42.39 18.22
C GLY A 137 -16.81 -41.52 18.03
N ILE A 138 -16.64 -40.84 16.87
CA ILE A 138 -15.52 -39.96 16.58
C ILE A 138 -16.04 -38.57 16.16
N ASP A 139 -15.62 -37.54 16.87
CA ASP A 139 -15.83 -36.14 16.51
C ASP A 139 -14.60 -35.55 15.83
N CYS A 140 -14.79 -34.58 14.95
CA CYS A 140 -13.71 -33.87 14.28
C CYS A 140 -13.94 -32.34 14.36
N GLN A 141 -12.90 -31.62 14.74
CA GLN A 141 -12.94 -30.18 14.77
C GLN A 141 -11.65 -29.57 14.22
N SER A 142 -11.76 -28.40 13.61
CA SER A 142 -10.61 -27.58 13.24
C SER A 142 -10.54 -26.32 14.06
N ILE A 143 -9.35 -25.94 14.48
CA ILE A 143 -9.08 -24.69 15.19
C ILE A 143 -7.94 -23.94 14.53
N ARG A 144 -7.89 -22.61 14.73
CA ARG A 144 -6.80 -21.75 14.24
C ARG A 144 -5.91 -21.34 15.40
N GLN A 145 -4.59 -21.44 15.21
CA GLN A 145 -3.58 -21.05 16.18
C GLN A 145 -2.58 -20.05 15.60
N PRO A 146 -2.07 -19.08 16.39
CA PRO A 146 -1.10 -18.10 15.91
C PRO A 146 0.25 -18.73 15.56
N LEU A 147 0.97 -18.10 14.62
CA LEU A 147 2.27 -18.56 14.12
C LEU A 147 3.43 -18.26 15.06
N GLY A 148 3.45 -17.07 15.66
CA GLY A 148 4.58 -16.55 16.44
C GLY A 148 4.87 -15.08 16.18
N VAL A 149 6.14 -14.75 16.01
CA VAL A 149 6.55 -13.40 15.58
C VAL A 149 6.32 -13.25 14.10
N CYS A 150 5.56 -12.23 13.70
CA CYS A 150 5.36 -11.83 12.30
C CYS A 150 6.06 -10.50 12.04
N ALA A 151 6.47 -10.24 10.82
CA ALA A 151 7.05 -8.96 10.44
C ALA A 151 6.37 -8.39 9.19
N GLY A 152 6.30 -7.04 9.15
CA GLY A 152 5.77 -6.28 8.04
C GLY A 152 6.80 -5.28 7.51
N ILE A 153 6.96 -5.22 6.19
CA ILE A 153 7.83 -4.27 5.50
C ILE A 153 6.94 -3.48 4.56
N THR A 154 6.83 -2.16 4.77
CA THR A 154 5.81 -1.34 4.11
C THR A 154 6.39 -0.18 3.30
N PRO A 155 5.73 0.23 2.20
CA PRO A 155 6.18 1.28 1.30
C PRO A 155 5.87 2.68 1.84
N PHE A 156 6.34 3.69 1.10
CA PHE A 156 6.19 5.09 1.48
C PHE A 156 4.81 5.69 1.15
N ASN A 157 4.11 5.15 0.15
CA ASN A 157 2.93 5.82 -0.43
C ASN A 157 1.66 5.76 0.44
N PHE A 158 1.57 4.81 1.38
CA PHE A 158 0.46 4.68 2.32
C PHE A 158 0.97 4.30 3.73
N PRO A 159 1.69 5.21 4.42
CA PRO A 159 2.38 4.88 5.66
C PRO A 159 1.47 4.60 6.87
N ALA A 160 0.18 4.95 6.81
CA ALA A 160 -0.83 4.54 7.78
C ALA A 160 -1.58 3.27 7.32
N MET A 161 -2.05 3.26 6.07
CA MET A 161 -2.98 2.24 5.59
C MET A 161 -2.31 0.87 5.43
N VAL A 162 -1.16 0.79 4.78
CA VAL A 162 -0.51 -0.50 4.49
C VAL A 162 -0.02 -1.22 5.74
N PRO A 163 0.59 -0.58 6.76
CA PRO A 163 0.87 -1.23 8.03
C PRO A 163 -0.38 -1.84 8.68
N MET A 164 -1.54 -1.16 8.58
CA MET A 164 -2.79 -1.64 9.15
C MET A 164 -3.45 -2.77 8.36
N TRP A 165 -2.98 -3.08 7.15
CA TRP A 165 -3.34 -4.34 6.49
C TRP A 165 -2.76 -5.56 7.19
N MET A 166 -1.71 -5.37 7.98
CA MET A 166 -0.85 -6.43 8.50
C MET A 166 -1.00 -6.59 10.01
N PHE A 167 -0.48 -5.64 10.80
CA PHE A 167 -0.33 -5.84 12.25
C PHE A 167 -1.64 -6.00 13.02
N PRO A 168 -2.77 -5.33 12.69
CA PRO A 168 -4.01 -5.54 13.46
C PRO A 168 -4.52 -6.97 13.31
N PHE A 169 -4.46 -7.53 12.10
CA PHE A 169 -4.85 -8.92 11.84
C PHE A 169 -3.92 -9.91 12.55
N ALA A 170 -2.60 -9.73 12.40
CA ALA A 170 -1.61 -10.59 13.03
C ALA A 170 -1.76 -10.62 14.55
N ILE A 171 -1.88 -9.47 15.19
CA ILE A 171 -1.96 -9.31 16.64
C ILE A 171 -3.30 -9.84 17.18
N ALA A 172 -4.41 -9.54 16.51
CA ALA A 172 -5.72 -10.05 16.89
C ALA A 172 -5.79 -11.59 16.77
N CYS A 173 -5.10 -12.18 15.79
CA CYS A 173 -4.93 -13.63 15.70
C CYS A 173 -4.09 -14.24 16.83
N GLY A 174 -3.36 -13.42 17.62
CA GLY A 174 -2.54 -13.86 18.75
C GLY A 174 -1.03 -13.89 18.47
N ASN A 175 -0.58 -13.35 17.35
CA ASN A 175 0.84 -13.16 17.04
C ASN A 175 1.39 -11.89 17.68
N THR A 176 2.71 -11.77 17.69
CA THR A 176 3.41 -10.50 17.87
C THR A 176 3.91 -9.98 16.54
N PHE A 177 4.20 -8.68 16.45
CA PHE A 177 4.49 -8.05 15.20
C PHE A 177 5.67 -7.06 15.28
N ILE A 178 6.53 -7.09 14.25
CA ILE A 178 7.60 -6.14 14.04
C ILE A 178 7.32 -5.41 12.72
N LEU A 179 7.09 -4.09 12.78
CA LEU A 179 6.92 -3.25 11.61
C LEU A 179 8.24 -2.58 11.23
N LYS A 180 8.64 -2.72 9.97
CA LYS A 180 9.68 -1.91 9.32
C LYS A 180 9.01 -1.05 8.25
N PRO A 181 8.64 0.20 8.54
CA PRO A 181 8.08 1.11 7.54
C PRO A 181 9.14 1.64 6.59
N SER A 182 8.71 2.34 5.52
CA SER A 182 9.65 3.07 4.67
C SER A 182 10.38 4.15 5.47
N GLU A 183 11.67 4.24 5.26
CA GLU A 183 12.56 5.25 5.85
C GLU A 183 12.25 6.67 5.39
N LYS A 184 11.53 6.82 4.27
CA LYS A 184 11.13 8.12 3.71
C LYS A 184 9.99 8.79 4.47
N VAL A 185 9.15 8.00 5.14
CA VAL A 185 7.91 8.45 5.77
C VAL A 185 7.72 7.82 7.17
N PRO A 186 8.67 8.02 8.09
CA PRO A 186 8.65 7.37 9.41
C PRO A 186 7.70 8.03 10.41
N LEU A 187 7.26 9.28 10.18
CA LEU A 187 6.50 10.05 11.17
C LEU A 187 5.08 9.51 11.36
N THR A 188 4.39 9.17 10.28
CA THR A 188 3.04 8.59 10.35
C THR A 188 3.02 7.23 11.07
N PRO A 189 3.89 6.24 10.73
CA PRO A 189 3.96 4.99 11.49
C PRO A 189 4.34 5.20 12.96
N THR A 190 5.21 6.15 13.27
CA THR A 190 5.55 6.51 14.65
C THR A 190 4.33 7.03 15.39
N ARG A 191 3.58 7.98 14.81
CA ARG A 191 2.38 8.53 15.44
C ARG A 191 1.30 7.46 15.67
N THR A 192 1.08 6.58 14.70
CA THR A 192 0.13 5.47 14.86
C THR A 192 0.58 4.45 15.89
N ALA A 193 1.89 4.24 16.08
CA ALA A 193 2.44 3.40 17.14
C ALA A 193 2.25 4.02 18.53
N GLU A 194 2.41 5.36 18.67
CA GLU A 194 2.09 6.08 19.90
C GLU A 194 0.63 5.84 20.32
N LEU A 195 -0.31 5.99 19.39
CA LEU A 195 -1.73 5.74 19.66
C LEU A 195 -2.04 4.27 20.00
N LEU A 196 -1.29 3.32 19.42
CA LEU A 196 -1.44 1.90 19.74
C LEU A 196 -0.91 1.60 21.16
N HIS A 197 0.19 2.25 21.57
CA HIS A 197 0.68 2.22 22.94
C HIS A 197 -0.37 2.77 23.93
N ASP A 198 -0.95 3.95 23.62
CA ASP A 198 -1.99 4.59 24.42
C ASP A 198 -3.28 3.74 24.51
N ALA A 199 -3.55 2.90 23.51
CA ALA A 199 -4.65 1.93 23.53
C ALA A 199 -4.41 0.77 24.54
N GLY A 200 -3.22 0.69 25.13
CA GLY A 200 -2.87 -0.30 26.15
C GLY A 200 -2.48 -1.67 25.59
N LEU A 201 -1.82 -1.70 24.42
CA LEU A 201 -1.25 -2.94 23.91
C LEU A 201 -0.06 -3.37 24.81
N PRO A 202 0.02 -4.65 25.25
CA PRO A 202 1.12 -5.10 26.09
C PRO A 202 2.49 -4.99 25.43
N ALA A 203 3.52 -4.74 26.25
CA ALA A 203 4.91 -4.62 25.82
C ALA A 203 5.37 -5.81 24.97
N GLY A 204 6.09 -5.54 23.87
CA GLY A 204 6.63 -6.53 22.95
C GLY A 204 5.64 -7.12 21.94
N VAL A 205 4.32 -6.90 22.10
CA VAL A 205 3.31 -7.42 21.16
C VAL A 205 3.39 -6.69 19.82
N TYR A 206 3.66 -5.39 19.81
CA TYR A 206 3.98 -4.60 18.63
C TYR A 206 5.32 -3.91 18.81
N ASN A 207 6.11 -3.86 17.73
CA ASN A 207 7.41 -3.22 17.71
C ASN A 207 7.59 -2.47 16.37
N LEU A 208 8.28 -1.34 16.40
CA LEU A 208 8.54 -0.49 15.25
C LEU A 208 10.05 -0.24 15.14
N LEU A 209 10.65 -0.72 14.06
CA LEU A 209 12.05 -0.50 13.71
C LEU A 209 12.15 0.26 12.39
N HIS A 210 12.81 1.41 12.42
CA HIS A 210 13.18 2.10 11.20
C HIS A 210 14.48 1.51 10.65
N GLY A 211 14.62 1.45 9.33
CA GLY A 211 15.82 0.87 8.76
C GLY A 211 15.76 0.73 7.24
N SER A 212 16.89 0.36 6.68
CA SER A 212 17.10 0.10 5.27
C SER A 212 17.19 -1.42 4.99
N ARG A 213 17.95 -1.78 3.97
CA ARG A 213 18.15 -3.16 3.52
C ARG A 213 18.68 -4.08 4.62
N GLU A 214 19.62 -3.62 5.46
CA GLU A 214 20.19 -4.43 6.54
C GLU A 214 19.10 -4.96 7.50
N ALA A 215 18.20 -4.08 7.94
CA ALA A 215 17.09 -4.49 8.80
C ALA A 215 16.12 -5.45 8.10
N VAL A 216 15.88 -5.24 6.78
CA VAL A 216 15.07 -6.17 5.97
C VAL A 216 15.71 -7.54 5.91
N ASP A 217 16.97 -7.64 5.51
CA ASP A 217 17.71 -8.90 5.37
C ASP A 217 17.77 -9.65 6.72
N ALA A 218 17.98 -8.91 7.82
CA ALA A 218 17.95 -9.48 9.15
C ALA A 218 16.58 -10.08 9.53
N LEU A 219 15.47 -9.38 9.21
CA LEU A 219 14.11 -9.91 9.41
C LEU A 219 13.84 -11.17 8.58
N LEU A 220 14.26 -11.15 7.30
CA LEU A 220 14.07 -12.28 6.37
C LEU A 220 14.80 -13.55 6.82
N ALA A 221 15.98 -13.40 7.42
CA ALA A 221 16.81 -14.53 7.88
C ALA A 221 16.52 -14.95 9.33
N HIS A 222 15.91 -14.09 10.17
CA HIS A 222 15.81 -14.31 11.62
C HIS A 222 14.98 -15.55 11.99
N PRO A 223 15.50 -16.52 12.77
CA PRO A 223 14.83 -17.81 13.03
C PRO A 223 13.53 -17.71 13.83
N LEU A 224 13.34 -16.67 14.65
CA LEU A 224 12.12 -16.47 15.43
C LEU A 224 10.99 -15.82 14.61
N VAL A 225 11.29 -15.16 13.49
CA VAL A 225 10.27 -14.58 12.60
C VAL A 225 9.65 -15.69 11.75
N ARG A 226 8.34 -15.86 11.83
CA ARG A 226 7.59 -16.97 11.22
C ARG A 226 6.87 -16.58 9.93
N ALA A 227 6.50 -15.31 9.80
CA ALA A 227 5.80 -14.80 8.62
C ALA A 227 6.27 -13.40 8.25
N ILE A 228 6.35 -13.14 6.95
CA ILE A 228 6.71 -11.85 6.35
C ILE A 228 5.57 -11.37 5.48
N SER A 229 5.10 -10.15 5.74
CA SER A 229 4.21 -9.40 4.86
C SER A 229 4.97 -8.23 4.26
N PHE A 230 4.94 -8.12 2.94
CA PHE A 230 5.70 -7.10 2.21
C PHE A 230 4.81 -6.39 1.20
N VAL A 231 4.99 -5.08 1.06
CA VAL A 231 4.47 -4.29 -0.07
C VAL A 231 5.58 -3.38 -0.58
N GLY A 232 5.86 -3.42 -1.89
CA GLY A 232 6.87 -2.58 -2.53
C GLY A 232 7.03 -2.88 -4.02
N SER A 233 8.18 -2.54 -4.61
CA SER A 233 8.43 -2.81 -6.03
C SER A 233 8.58 -4.31 -6.32
N SER A 234 8.21 -4.75 -7.53
CA SER A 234 8.24 -6.18 -7.90
C SER A 234 9.60 -6.85 -7.77
N PRO A 235 10.75 -6.21 -8.12
CA PRO A 235 12.05 -6.83 -7.89
C PRO A 235 12.33 -7.09 -6.41
N VAL A 236 11.93 -6.16 -5.53
CA VAL A 236 12.10 -6.32 -4.07
C VAL A 236 11.09 -7.33 -3.52
N ALA A 237 9.84 -7.34 -4.00
CA ALA A 237 8.84 -8.34 -3.61
C ALA A 237 9.31 -9.76 -3.92
N HIS A 238 9.87 -9.97 -5.12
CA HIS A 238 10.44 -11.25 -5.54
C HIS A 238 11.63 -11.66 -4.65
N TYR A 239 12.55 -10.73 -4.36
CA TYR A 239 13.67 -10.96 -3.45
C TYR A 239 13.22 -11.34 -2.04
N VAL A 240 12.25 -10.61 -1.48
CA VAL A 240 11.69 -10.88 -0.16
C VAL A 240 11.03 -12.25 -0.12
N TYR A 241 10.23 -12.57 -1.15
CA TYR A 241 9.57 -13.88 -1.27
C TYR A 241 10.59 -15.03 -1.29
N GLN A 242 11.57 -14.96 -2.21
CA GLN A 242 12.58 -16.01 -2.34
C GLN A 242 13.41 -16.18 -1.06
N THR A 243 13.89 -15.07 -0.48
CA THR A 243 14.75 -15.10 0.69
C THR A 243 14.00 -15.62 1.92
N ALA A 244 12.81 -15.11 2.20
CA ALA A 244 12.04 -15.55 3.37
C ALA A 244 11.56 -17.01 3.21
N ALA A 245 11.12 -17.43 2.02
CA ALA A 245 10.74 -18.82 1.75
C ALA A 245 11.92 -19.79 1.91
N ALA A 246 13.14 -19.42 1.48
CA ALA A 246 14.34 -20.21 1.71
C ALA A 246 14.67 -20.42 3.20
N HIS A 247 14.19 -19.52 4.07
CA HIS A 247 14.30 -19.65 5.54
C HIS A 247 13.05 -20.28 6.17
N GLY A 248 12.19 -20.93 5.40
CA GLY A 248 10.99 -21.65 5.89
C GLY A 248 9.91 -20.74 6.46
N LYS A 249 9.86 -19.46 6.06
CA LYS A 249 8.84 -18.52 6.52
C LYS A 249 7.62 -18.51 5.59
N ARG A 250 6.48 -18.21 6.15
CA ARG A 250 5.29 -17.86 5.38
C ARG A 250 5.45 -16.45 4.80
N VAL A 251 5.12 -16.25 3.53
CA VAL A 251 5.34 -14.97 2.83
C VAL A 251 4.11 -14.56 2.04
N GLN A 252 3.73 -13.30 2.18
CA GLN A 252 2.88 -12.57 1.22
C GLN A 252 3.64 -11.31 0.80
N ALA A 253 3.97 -11.21 -0.48
CA ALA A 253 4.75 -10.10 -1.00
C ALA A 253 4.01 -9.47 -2.19
N LEU A 254 3.44 -8.28 -1.95
CA LEU A 254 2.73 -7.49 -2.95
C LEU A 254 3.76 -6.66 -3.71
N GLY A 255 3.79 -6.85 -5.03
CA GLY A 255 4.70 -6.20 -5.95
C GLY A 255 4.09 -4.96 -6.62
N GLY A 256 4.75 -4.50 -7.68
CA GLY A 256 4.35 -3.38 -8.51
C GLY A 256 3.16 -3.71 -9.43
N ALA A 257 2.78 -2.74 -10.23
CA ALA A 257 1.63 -2.82 -11.10
C ALA A 257 1.81 -2.02 -12.40
N LYS A 258 1.06 -2.40 -13.44
CA LYS A 258 0.83 -1.59 -14.63
C LYS A 258 -0.65 -1.69 -14.97
N ASN A 259 -1.44 -0.83 -14.35
CA ASN A 259 -2.89 -0.96 -14.39
C ASN A 259 -3.50 -0.28 -15.61
N HIS A 260 -4.44 -0.95 -16.24
CA HIS A 260 -5.14 -0.50 -17.43
C HIS A 260 -6.55 0.00 -17.07
N LEU A 261 -6.92 1.15 -17.64
CA LEU A 261 -8.26 1.73 -17.60
C LEU A 261 -8.85 1.61 -18.99
N VAL A 262 -9.83 0.73 -19.19
CA VAL A 262 -10.45 0.49 -20.49
C VAL A 262 -11.68 1.38 -20.64
N ALA A 263 -11.69 2.26 -21.63
CA ALA A 263 -12.83 3.12 -21.93
C ALA A 263 -13.52 2.65 -23.21
N MET A 264 -14.76 2.16 -23.05
CA MET A 264 -15.61 1.75 -24.18
C MET A 264 -16.27 2.98 -24.85
N PRO A 265 -16.69 2.90 -26.12
CA PRO A 265 -17.34 4.02 -26.83
C PRO A 265 -18.61 4.53 -26.16
N ASP A 266 -19.31 3.68 -25.41
CA ASP A 266 -20.55 3.97 -24.68
C ASP A 266 -20.31 4.46 -23.24
N ALA A 267 -19.05 4.68 -22.84
CA ALA A 267 -18.71 5.18 -21.53
C ALA A 267 -19.28 6.57 -21.27
N HIS A 268 -19.82 6.79 -20.08
CA HIS A 268 -20.29 8.13 -19.69
C HIS A 268 -19.11 9.08 -19.52
N VAL A 269 -18.89 9.98 -20.49
CA VAL A 269 -17.68 10.79 -20.63
C VAL A 269 -17.28 11.50 -19.33
N GLU A 270 -18.17 12.31 -18.74
CA GLU A 270 -17.84 13.14 -17.57
C GLU A 270 -17.42 12.29 -16.35
N LYS A 271 -18.23 11.25 -16.02
CA LYS A 271 -17.96 10.37 -14.87
C LYS A 271 -16.70 9.54 -15.07
N SER A 272 -16.47 9.08 -16.31
CA SER A 272 -15.28 8.29 -16.65
C SER A 272 -14.03 9.16 -16.59
N VAL A 273 -14.07 10.38 -17.09
CA VAL A 273 -12.95 11.34 -16.99
C VAL A 273 -12.63 11.67 -15.55
N GLU A 274 -13.64 11.91 -14.70
CA GLU A 274 -13.41 12.15 -13.26
C GLU A 274 -12.73 10.95 -12.57
N ALA A 275 -13.21 9.75 -12.86
CA ALA A 275 -12.63 8.52 -12.32
C ALA A 275 -11.20 8.25 -12.84
N ILE A 276 -10.92 8.52 -14.11
CA ILE A 276 -9.60 8.39 -14.72
C ILE A 276 -8.63 9.42 -14.11
N MET A 277 -9.04 10.69 -13.97
CA MET A 277 -8.25 11.74 -13.32
C MET A 277 -7.85 11.34 -11.89
N GLY A 278 -8.82 10.95 -11.08
CA GLY A 278 -8.56 10.50 -9.71
C GLY A 278 -7.66 9.26 -9.64
N SER A 279 -7.77 8.35 -10.61
CA SER A 279 -6.94 7.15 -10.69
C SER A 279 -5.50 7.45 -11.13
N ALA A 280 -5.32 8.19 -12.22
CA ALA A 280 -4.02 8.40 -12.83
C ALA A 280 -3.16 9.44 -12.08
N PHE A 281 -3.77 10.50 -11.55
CA PHE A 281 -3.06 11.65 -11.00
C PHE A 281 -3.24 11.85 -9.49
N GLY A 282 -4.20 11.19 -8.86
CA GLY A 282 -4.35 11.21 -7.41
C GLY A 282 -3.07 10.75 -6.72
N ALA A 283 -2.63 11.46 -5.67
CA ALA A 283 -1.35 11.27 -4.99
C ALA A 283 -0.15 11.23 -5.98
N ALA A 284 -0.15 12.10 -6.99
CA ALA A 284 0.87 12.19 -8.04
C ALA A 284 1.14 10.85 -8.78
N GLY A 285 0.13 9.96 -8.87
CA GLY A 285 0.27 8.64 -9.48
C GLY A 285 1.05 7.61 -8.64
N GLU A 286 1.45 7.95 -7.41
CA GLU A 286 2.21 7.07 -6.51
C GLU A 286 1.31 6.08 -5.75
N ARG A 287 0.43 5.40 -6.50
CA ARG A 287 -0.50 4.39 -5.96
C ARG A 287 -0.33 3.06 -6.70
N CYS A 288 -0.32 1.96 -5.95
CA CYS A 288 -0.32 0.61 -6.54
C CYS A 288 -1.55 0.32 -7.41
N LEU A 289 -2.66 1.04 -7.20
CA LEU A 289 -3.90 0.92 -7.98
C LEU A 289 -4.10 2.10 -8.96
N ALA A 290 -3.10 2.98 -9.15
CA ALA A 290 -3.17 4.04 -10.14
C ALA A 290 -3.31 3.46 -11.55
N GLY A 291 -4.26 3.97 -12.32
CA GLY A 291 -4.36 3.67 -13.75
C GLY A 291 -3.27 4.44 -14.50
N SER A 292 -2.33 3.72 -15.07
CA SER A 292 -1.19 4.30 -15.81
C SER A 292 -1.26 4.09 -17.31
N VAL A 293 -2.21 3.26 -17.78
CA VAL A 293 -2.52 3.05 -19.19
C VAL A 293 -4.02 3.24 -19.40
N LEU A 294 -4.41 4.16 -20.28
CA LEU A 294 -5.78 4.29 -20.77
C LEU A 294 -5.89 3.52 -22.10
N VAL A 295 -6.72 2.50 -22.11
CA VAL A 295 -7.05 1.73 -23.32
C VAL A 295 -8.32 2.31 -23.92
N ALA A 296 -8.17 3.06 -24.99
CA ALA A 296 -9.23 3.73 -25.71
C ALA A 296 -9.81 2.81 -26.79
N VAL A 297 -11.03 2.32 -26.57
CA VAL A 297 -11.68 1.35 -27.48
C VAL A 297 -12.50 2.08 -28.54
N GLY A 298 -12.27 1.78 -29.81
CA GLY A 298 -13.04 2.34 -30.94
C GLY A 298 -13.05 3.87 -30.97
N GLU A 299 -14.25 4.46 -31.09
CA GLU A 299 -14.40 5.93 -31.09
C GLU A 299 -14.37 6.49 -29.67
N SER A 300 -13.22 6.99 -29.26
CA SER A 300 -12.96 7.49 -27.89
C SER A 300 -12.59 8.97 -27.83
N ARG A 301 -12.60 9.67 -28.97
CA ARG A 301 -12.18 11.08 -29.08
C ARG A 301 -12.87 12.02 -28.09
N PRO A 302 -14.20 11.96 -27.89
CA PRO A 302 -14.88 12.86 -26.95
C PRO A 302 -14.38 12.70 -25.51
N LEU A 303 -14.08 11.48 -25.08
CA LEU A 303 -13.54 11.18 -23.75
C LEU A 303 -12.11 11.72 -23.62
N LEU A 304 -11.26 11.48 -24.62
CA LEU A 304 -9.88 11.96 -24.61
C LEU A 304 -9.80 13.49 -24.60
N ASP A 305 -10.59 14.18 -25.41
CA ASP A 305 -10.62 15.65 -25.44
C ASP A 305 -11.10 16.24 -24.10
N ALA A 306 -12.08 15.62 -23.44
CA ALA A 306 -12.55 16.02 -22.12
C ALA A 306 -11.48 15.75 -21.04
N LEU A 307 -10.79 14.62 -21.10
CA LEU A 307 -9.68 14.28 -20.21
C LEU A 307 -8.55 15.29 -20.31
N LEU A 308 -8.09 15.60 -21.53
CA LEU A 308 -6.98 16.55 -21.77
C LEU A 308 -7.28 17.95 -21.24
N ARG A 309 -8.54 18.43 -21.35
CA ARG A 309 -8.93 19.72 -20.74
C ARG A 309 -8.73 19.67 -19.22
N LYS A 310 -9.27 18.64 -18.53
CA LYS A 310 -9.13 18.50 -17.07
C LYS A 310 -7.68 18.33 -16.62
N VAL A 311 -6.86 17.60 -17.38
CA VAL A 311 -5.43 17.43 -17.08
C VAL A 311 -4.68 18.75 -17.10
N ARG A 312 -4.98 19.63 -18.09
CA ARG A 312 -4.34 20.95 -18.19
C ARG A 312 -4.75 21.88 -17.05
N ASP A 313 -5.98 21.76 -16.56
CA ASP A 313 -6.55 22.61 -15.52
C ASP A 313 -6.20 22.12 -14.10
N LEU A 314 -5.54 20.94 -13.95
CA LEU A 314 -5.22 20.33 -12.64
C LEU A 314 -4.31 21.25 -11.82
N ARG A 315 -4.73 21.57 -10.59
CA ARG A 315 -3.97 22.46 -9.69
C ARG A 315 -2.91 21.69 -8.92
N ILE A 316 -1.65 22.07 -9.18
CA ILE A 316 -0.47 21.45 -8.56
C ILE A 316 0.07 22.38 -7.48
N GLY A 317 0.46 21.82 -6.33
CA GLY A 317 1.01 22.62 -5.24
C GLY A 317 1.30 21.81 -4.00
N ASP A 318 1.62 22.49 -2.90
CA ASP A 318 1.76 21.84 -1.60
C ASP A 318 0.45 21.11 -1.23
N GLY A 319 0.56 19.82 -0.90
CA GLY A 319 -0.60 19.01 -0.51
C GLY A 319 -1.35 19.52 0.71
N ALA A 320 -0.69 20.31 1.57
CA ALA A 320 -1.30 20.97 2.71
C ALA A 320 -2.03 22.28 2.37
N ALA A 321 -1.81 22.85 1.18
CA ALA A 321 -2.46 24.08 0.74
C ALA A 321 -3.88 23.81 0.25
N GLN A 322 -4.79 24.72 0.61
CA GLN A 322 -6.20 24.64 0.18
C GLN A 322 -6.31 24.76 -1.36
N GLY A 323 -7.07 23.86 -1.95
CA GLY A 323 -7.35 23.88 -3.38
C GLY A 323 -6.32 23.14 -4.23
N THR A 324 -5.23 22.62 -3.66
CA THR A 324 -4.31 21.71 -4.33
C THR A 324 -5.02 20.40 -4.67
N GLU A 325 -4.88 19.93 -5.92
CA GLU A 325 -5.46 18.67 -6.40
C GLU A 325 -4.39 17.59 -6.59
N MET A 326 -3.13 17.99 -6.82
CA MET A 326 -2.00 17.09 -6.93
C MET A 326 -0.77 17.68 -6.23
N GLY A 327 -0.18 16.92 -5.30
CA GLY A 327 1.04 17.28 -4.60
C GLY A 327 2.32 16.88 -5.37
N PRO A 328 3.50 17.09 -4.75
CA PRO A 328 4.79 16.67 -5.31
C PRO A 328 4.99 15.15 -5.25
N LEU A 329 6.01 14.64 -5.94
CA LEU A 329 6.56 13.30 -5.77
C LEU A 329 7.35 13.22 -4.45
N VAL A 330 7.49 12.00 -3.90
CA VAL A 330 8.03 11.79 -2.56
C VAL A 330 9.50 12.20 -2.38
N THR A 331 10.34 12.09 -3.41
CA THR A 331 11.77 12.47 -3.36
C THR A 331 12.27 13.01 -4.70
N ALA A 332 13.41 13.72 -4.66
CA ALA A 332 14.09 14.22 -5.85
C ALA A 332 14.54 13.08 -6.78
N GLU A 333 15.05 11.98 -6.21
CA GLU A 333 15.50 10.81 -6.97
C GLU A 333 14.33 10.14 -7.70
N HIS A 334 13.17 10.07 -7.02
CA HIS A 334 11.97 9.50 -7.65
C HIS A 334 11.46 10.41 -8.77
N ARG A 335 11.48 11.74 -8.58
CA ARG A 335 11.18 12.71 -9.64
C ARG A 335 12.10 12.52 -10.85
N ALA A 336 13.42 12.41 -10.63
CA ALA A 336 14.39 12.17 -11.71
C ALA A 336 14.11 10.86 -12.46
N ARG A 337 13.72 9.79 -11.75
CA ARG A 337 13.29 8.53 -12.35
C ARG A 337 12.08 8.71 -13.27
N VAL A 338 11.04 9.41 -12.80
CA VAL A 338 9.83 9.65 -13.60
C VAL A 338 10.14 10.50 -14.84
N LEU A 339 10.99 11.53 -14.72
CA LEU A 339 11.49 12.32 -15.84
C LEU A 339 12.17 11.44 -16.89
N GLY A 340 13.01 10.50 -16.48
CA GLY A 340 13.65 9.54 -17.40
C GLY A 340 12.65 8.67 -18.16
N TYR A 341 11.49 8.33 -17.58
CA TYR A 341 10.42 7.63 -18.30
C TYR A 341 9.72 8.54 -19.32
N ILE A 342 9.51 9.82 -18.99
CA ILE A 342 8.95 10.78 -19.95
C ILE A 342 9.88 10.92 -21.15
N GLU A 343 11.19 11.04 -20.93
CA GLU A 343 12.19 11.11 -21.99
C GLU A 343 12.20 9.84 -22.87
N LYS A 344 12.10 8.65 -22.26
CA LYS A 344 11.99 7.38 -22.99
C LYS A 344 10.73 7.32 -23.86
N GLY A 345 9.58 7.73 -23.34
CA GLY A 345 8.34 7.75 -24.11
C GLY A 345 8.44 8.62 -25.36
N VAL A 346 9.05 9.80 -25.23
CA VAL A 346 9.34 10.67 -26.39
C VAL A 346 10.31 10.02 -27.36
N ALA A 347 11.40 9.42 -26.86
CA ALA A 347 12.43 8.78 -27.69
C ALA A 347 11.91 7.52 -28.41
N GLU A 348 10.97 6.80 -27.81
CA GLU A 348 10.30 5.63 -28.42
C GLU A 348 9.20 6.03 -29.44
N GLY A 349 8.89 7.34 -29.58
CA GLY A 349 8.00 7.86 -30.61
C GLY A 349 6.54 8.04 -30.15
N ALA A 350 6.24 7.95 -28.86
CA ALA A 350 4.90 8.28 -28.35
C ALA A 350 4.60 9.78 -28.50
N GLN A 351 3.36 10.11 -28.84
CA GLN A 351 2.94 11.49 -29.03
C GLN A 351 2.67 12.14 -27.65
N LEU A 352 3.44 13.15 -27.31
CA LEU A 352 3.28 13.91 -26.06
C LEU A 352 2.15 14.94 -26.22
N LEU A 353 1.00 14.74 -25.55
CA LEU A 353 -0.17 15.63 -25.59
C LEU A 353 -0.18 16.67 -24.46
N VAL A 354 0.36 16.30 -23.30
CA VAL A 354 0.58 17.18 -22.13
C VAL A 354 1.93 16.85 -21.55
N ASP A 355 2.79 17.85 -21.38
CA ASP A 355 4.13 17.71 -20.85
C ASP A 355 4.19 18.21 -19.40
N GLY A 356 4.28 17.28 -18.46
CA GLY A 356 4.39 17.61 -17.03
C GLY A 356 5.68 18.34 -16.67
N ARG A 357 6.73 18.28 -17.51
CA ARG A 357 8.00 18.98 -17.29
C ARG A 357 7.87 20.50 -17.35
N GLU A 358 6.85 21.02 -18.03
CA GLU A 358 6.53 22.45 -18.07
C GLU A 358 6.01 22.98 -16.73
N ARG A 359 5.65 22.09 -15.79
CA ARG A 359 5.02 22.43 -14.50
C ARG A 359 5.79 21.77 -13.33
N MET A 360 7.11 21.95 -13.31
CA MET A 360 8.01 21.41 -12.28
C MET A 360 8.24 22.36 -11.10
N HIS A 361 7.94 23.62 -11.27
CA HIS A 361 8.10 24.65 -10.23
C HIS A 361 6.78 24.75 -9.47
N GLY A 362 6.80 24.61 -8.17
CA GLY A 362 5.70 24.59 -7.19
C GLY A 362 4.31 25.12 -7.52
N GLY A 363 3.93 25.14 -8.79
CA GLY A 363 2.68 25.65 -9.30
C GLY A 363 2.49 27.13 -8.91
N ASP A 364 1.27 27.49 -8.57
CA ASP A 364 0.90 28.84 -8.11
C ASP A 364 1.50 29.23 -6.73
N THR A 365 2.20 28.32 -6.06
CA THR A 365 2.79 28.54 -4.73
C THR A 365 4.23 29.08 -4.77
N GLY A 366 4.89 29.10 -5.95
CA GLY A 366 6.23 29.70 -6.15
C GLY A 366 7.37 29.06 -5.36
N ASN A 367 7.23 27.81 -4.91
CA ASN A 367 8.24 27.12 -4.12
C ASN A 367 9.14 26.25 -5.01
N ASP A 368 10.33 26.75 -5.34
CA ASP A 368 11.30 26.04 -6.23
C ASP A 368 12.02 24.87 -5.55
N GLY A 369 11.89 24.68 -4.23
CA GLY A 369 12.57 23.62 -3.46
C GLY A 369 11.87 22.25 -3.49
N GLY A 370 10.62 22.17 -3.92
CA GLY A 370 9.82 20.94 -3.89
C GLY A 370 10.07 19.99 -5.07
N TYR A 371 9.59 18.75 -4.93
CA TYR A 371 9.77 17.69 -5.94
C TYR A 371 8.58 17.61 -6.90
N PHE A 372 8.10 18.75 -7.35
CA PHE A 372 6.93 18.86 -8.23
C PHE A 372 7.20 18.34 -9.65
N LEU A 373 6.19 17.73 -10.23
CA LEU A 373 6.12 17.32 -11.62
C LEU A 373 4.66 17.32 -12.05
N GLY A 374 4.33 18.02 -13.13
CA GLY A 374 2.98 18.07 -13.68
C GLY A 374 2.50 16.75 -14.26
N PRO A 375 1.19 16.62 -14.53
CA PRO A 375 0.64 15.47 -15.21
C PRO A 375 1.16 15.40 -16.64
N THR A 376 1.54 14.19 -17.07
CA THR A 376 1.99 13.92 -18.44
C THR A 376 1.03 12.95 -19.11
N VAL A 377 0.65 13.24 -20.35
CA VAL A 377 -0.20 12.36 -21.16
C VAL A 377 0.46 12.09 -22.49
N PHE A 378 0.67 10.82 -22.79
CA PHE A 378 1.11 10.33 -24.08
C PHE A 378 -0.04 9.70 -24.84
N ASP A 379 -0.10 9.91 -26.16
CA ASP A 379 -1.02 9.25 -27.09
C ASP A 379 -0.26 8.41 -28.13
N GLY A 380 -0.98 7.51 -28.81
CA GLY A 380 -0.39 6.64 -29.81
C GLY A 380 0.71 5.72 -29.24
N VAL A 381 0.59 5.36 -27.96
CA VAL A 381 1.57 4.50 -27.30
C VAL A 381 1.40 3.07 -27.81
N ALA A 382 2.49 2.46 -28.29
CA ALA A 382 2.50 1.05 -28.67
C ALA A 382 2.71 0.17 -27.44
N PRO A 383 2.11 -1.06 -27.40
CA PRO A 383 2.21 -1.97 -26.26
C PRO A 383 3.63 -2.37 -25.86
N GLU A 384 4.58 -2.34 -26.79
CA GLU A 384 6.00 -2.69 -26.58
C GLU A 384 6.81 -1.56 -25.94
N MET A 385 6.33 -0.31 -25.97
CA MET A 385 7.05 0.84 -25.43
C MET A 385 7.27 0.68 -23.92
N THR A 386 8.40 1.20 -23.45
CA THR A 386 8.78 1.14 -22.03
C THR A 386 7.71 1.73 -21.12
N ILE A 387 7.11 2.88 -21.54
CA ILE A 387 6.06 3.57 -20.77
C ILE A 387 4.73 2.79 -20.73
N ALA A 388 4.51 1.82 -21.62
CA ALA A 388 3.36 0.92 -21.59
C ALA A 388 3.59 -0.29 -20.68
N ARG A 389 4.84 -0.74 -20.53
CA ARG A 389 5.18 -2.03 -19.89
C ARG A 389 5.70 -1.90 -18.47
N GLU A 390 6.46 -0.84 -18.15
CA GLU A 390 7.11 -0.69 -16.86
C GLU A 390 6.30 0.20 -15.92
N GLU A 391 6.40 -0.08 -14.62
CA GLU A 391 5.79 0.74 -13.58
C GLU A 391 6.57 2.04 -13.40
N ILE A 392 5.93 3.17 -13.73
CA ILE A 392 6.52 4.51 -13.60
C ILE A 392 6.38 5.02 -12.16
N PHE A 393 5.21 4.82 -11.57
CA PHE A 393 4.84 5.26 -10.23
C PHE A 393 4.90 6.78 -10.07
N GLY A 394 4.33 7.49 -11.05
CA GLY A 394 4.33 8.94 -11.16
C GLY A 394 3.16 9.42 -12.03
N PRO A 395 2.96 10.73 -12.20
CA PRO A 395 1.79 11.32 -12.87
C PRO A 395 1.89 11.22 -14.40
N VAL A 396 2.04 10.01 -14.93
CA VAL A 396 2.20 9.73 -16.36
C VAL A 396 1.13 8.75 -16.83
N LEU A 397 0.30 9.17 -17.78
CA LEU A 397 -0.75 8.36 -18.40
C LEU A 397 -0.40 8.08 -19.86
N SER A 398 -0.38 6.82 -20.23
CA SER A 398 -0.16 6.35 -21.61
C SER A 398 -1.49 5.97 -22.24
N VAL A 399 -1.82 6.49 -23.43
CA VAL A 399 -3.04 6.14 -24.17
C VAL A 399 -2.70 5.17 -25.29
N ILE A 400 -3.38 4.01 -25.27
CA ILE A 400 -3.28 2.97 -26.30
C ILE A 400 -4.64 2.81 -26.95
N HIS A 401 -4.71 2.87 -28.26
CA HIS A 401 -5.94 2.70 -29.03
C HIS A 401 -6.09 1.25 -29.46
N VAL A 402 -7.29 0.69 -29.25
CA VAL A 402 -7.67 -0.65 -29.71
C VAL A 402 -9.01 -0.61 -30.40
N LYS A 403 -9.27 -1.58 -31.24
CA LYS A 403 -10.45 -1.61 -32.10
C LYS A 403 -11.72 -1.97 -31.34
N ASP A 404 -11.63 -2.98 -30.47
CA ASP A 404 -12.79 -3.57 -29.79
C ASP A 404 -12.41 -4.13 -28.39
N LEU A 405 -13.40 -4.71 -27.71
CA LEU A 405 -13.24 -5.29 -26.38
C LEU A 405 -12.29 -6.48 -26.36
N ASP A 406 -12.25 -7.29 -27.43
CA ASP A 406 -11.36 -8.44 -27.50
C ASP A 406 -9.88 -8.04 -27.55
N GLU A 407 -9.56 -7.01 -28.34
CA GLU A 407 -8.20 -6.44 -28.36
C GLU A 407 -7.84 -5.81 -27.01
N ALA A 408 -8.79 -5.13 -26.35
CA ALA A 408 -8.57 -4.54 -25.02
C ALA A 408 -8.25 -5.65 -23.97
N ILE A 409 -9.01 -6.74 -23.96
CA ILE A 409 -8.78 -7.89 -23.08
C ILE A 409 -7.43 -8.53 -23.38
N ALA A 410 -7.08 -8.74 -24.65
CA ALA A 410 -5.80 -9.32 -25.05
C ALA A 410 -4.63 -8.44 -24.59
N LEU A 411 -4.73 -7.11 -24.74
CA LEU A 411 -3.73 -6.16 -24.26
C LEU A 411 -3.55 -6.23 -22.73
N VAL A 412 -4.63 -6.19 -21.97
CA VAL A 412 -4.58 -6.30 -20.50
C VAL A 412 -3.94 -7.61 -20.07
N ASN A 413 -4.31 -8.71 -20.71
CA ASN A 413 -3.80 -10.05 -20.39
C ASN A 413 -2.33 -10.24 -20.79
N SER A 414 -1.82 -9.51 -21.76
CA SER A 414 -0.40 -9.54 -22.16
C SER A 414 0.55 -8.90 -21.14
N SER A 415 0.00 -8.11 -20.19
CA SER A 415 0.80 -7.46 -19.14
C SER A 415 1.44 -8.50 -18.22
N ALA A 416 2.71 -8.27 -17.88
CA ALA A 416 3.41 -9.04 -16.83
C ALA A 416 2.84 -8.81 -15.42
N PHE A 417 2.01 -7.79 -15.24
CA PHE A 417 1.37 -7.43 -13.99
C PHE A 417 -0.12 -7.77 -14.02
N GLY A 418 -0.69 -8.08 -12.86
CA GLY A 418 -2.09 -8.42 -12.72
C GLY A 418 -2.69 -7.89 -11.40
N ASN A 419 -2.39 -6.63 -11.04
CA ASN A 419 -2.89 -6.07 -9.78
C ASN A 419 -4.36 -5.65 -9.91
N THR A 420 -4.64 -4.65 -10.77
CA THR A 420 -6.00 -4.16 -11.00
C THR A 420 -6.20 -3.70 -12.44
N THR A 421 -7.46 -3.66 -12.85
CA THR A 421 -7.91 -3.02 -14.09
C THR A 421 -9.30 -2.44 -13.88
N SER A 422 -9.72 -1.51 -14.75
CA SER A 422 -11.10 -0.99 -14.74
C SER A 422 -11.65 -0.91 -16.15
N ILE A 423 -12.96 -1.09 -16.29
CA ILE A 423 -13.71 -0.84 -17.52
C ILE A 423 -14.76 0.24 -17.27
N PHE A 424 -14.85 1.19 -18.20
CA PHE A 424 -15.88 2.22 -18.23
C PHE A 424 -16.82 1.94 -19.40
N THR A 425 -18.05 1.60 -19.10
CA THR A 425 -19.10 1.24 -20.07
C THR A 425 -20.48 1.38 -19.48
N SER A 426 -21.48 1.59 -20.30
CA SER A 426 -22.90 1.53 -19.93
C SER A 426 -23.53 0.16 -20.30
N ASP A 427 -22.77 -0.71 -21.00
CA ASP A 427 -23.23 -2.05 -21.39
C ASP A 427 -22.86 -3.13 -20.35
N GLY A 428 -23.88 -3.70 -19.71
CA GLY A 428 -23.69 -4.75 -18.71
C GLY A 428 -23.11 -6.05 -19.27
N LYS A 429 -23.28 -6.35 -20.57
CA LYS A 429 -22.68 -7.52 -21.22
C LYS A 429 -21.16 -7.34 -21.32
N SER A 430 -20.70 -6.22 -21.87
CA SER A 430 -19.29 -5.88 -22.00
C SER A 430 -18.60 -5.88 -20.63
N ALA A 431 -19.23 -5.27 -19.61
CA ALA A 431 -18.69 -5.23 -18.24
C ALA A 431 -18.50 -6.65 -17.66
N ARG A 432 -19.49 -7.53 -17.82
CA ARG A 432 -19.43 -8.91 -17.33
C ARG A 432 -18.41 -9.75 -18.08
N GLU A 433 -18.38 -9.62 -19.40
CA GLU A 433 -17.44 -10.33 -20.27
C GLU A 433 -16.00 -9.93 -19.96
N TYR A 434 -15.74 -8.63 -19.83
CA TYR A 434 -14.45 -8.11 -19.43
C TYR A 434 -14.00 -8.69 -18.07
N ALA A 435 -14.83 -8.54 -17.03
CA ALA A 435 -14.51 -9.02 -15.69
C ALA A 435 -14.25 -10.53 -15.62
N SER A 436 -14.87 -11.31 -16.50
CA SER A 436 -14.67 -12.77 -16.57
C SER A 436 -13.39 -13.18 -17.29
N ARG A 437 -12.90 -12.38 -18.25
CA ARG A 437 -11.83 -12.78 -19.18
C ARG A 437 -10.47 -12.16 -18.86
N VAL A 438 -10.44 -11.09 -18.07
CA VAL A 438 -9.18 -10.43 -17.71
C VAL A 438 -8.43 -11.19 -16.61
N GLU A 439 -7.11 -11.32 -16.78
CA GLU A 439 -6.22 -12.05 -15.87
C GLU A 439 -5.58 -11.11 -14.85
N VAL A 440 -6.41 -10.51 -14.00
CA VAL A 440 -5.99 -9.61 -12.92
C VAL A 440 -6.74 -9.91 -11.62
N GLY A 441 -6.15 -9.54 -10.49
CA GLY A 441 -6.71 -9.85 -9.18
C GLY A 441 -7.92 -8.99 -8.78
N MET A 442 -8.02 -7.76 -9.30
CA MET A 442 -9.09 -6.82 -8.93
C MET A 442 -9.63 -6.13 -10.18
N VAL A 443 -10.95 -6.09 -10.33
CA VAL A 443 -11.62 -5.49 -11.49
C VAL A 443 -12.61 -4.42 -11.02
N GLY A 444 -12.48 -3.21 -11.56
CA GLY A 444 -13.45 -2.11 -11.39
C GLY A 444 -14.40 -2.03 -12.59
N VAL A 445 -15.68 -1.80 -12.34
CA VAL A 445 -16.65 -1.43 -13.37
C VAL A 445 -17.14 -0.02 -13.04
N ASN A 446 -16.82 0.95 -13.90
CA ASN A 446 -17.09 2.38 -13.68
C ASN A 446 -16.48 2.94 -12.39
N VAL A 447 -15.35 2.35 -11.94
CA VAL A 447 -14.60 2.74 -10.75
C VAL A 447 -13.13 2.93 -11.15
N GLY A 448 -12.57 4.11 -10.95
CA GLY A 448 -11.18 4.41 -11.35
C GLY A 448 -10.12 3.70 -10.51
N VAL A 449 -10.41 3.46 -9.23
CA VAL A 449 -9.52 2.76 -8.29
C VAL A 449 -10.29 1.63 -7.63
N ALA A 450 -10.10 0.39 -8.09
CA ALA A 450 -10.81 -0.79 -7.61
C ALA A 450 -10.25 -1.30 -6.26
N ALA A 451 -10.10 -0.42 -5.27
CA ALA A 451 -9.61 -0.77 -3.94
C ALA A 451 -10.66 -1.58 -3.16
N PRO A 452 -10.40 -2.83 -2.77
CA PRO A 452 -11.38 -3.64 -2.07
C PRO A 452 -11.64 -3.11 -0.66
N MET A 453 -12.82 -3.40 -0.13
CA MET A 453 -13.11 -3.15 1.28
C MET A 453 -12.29 -4.09 2.18
N ALA A 454 -12.03 -3.68 3.42
CA ALA A 454 -11.12 -4.36 4.35
C ALA A 454 -11.46 -5.85 4.65
N PHE A 455 -12.67 -6.30 4.40
CA PHE A 455 -13.12 -7.69 4.56
C PHE A 455 -13.01 -8.54 3.28
N PHE A 456 -12.61 -7.95 2.13
CA PHE A 456 -12.20 -8.67 0.93
C PHE A 456 -10.68 -8.67 0.81
N PRO A 457 -10.06 -9.71 0.22
CA PRO A 457 -8.62 -9.74 0.03
C PRO A 457 -8.16 -8.67 -0.99
N PHE A 458 -6.99 -8.09 -0.76
CA PHE A 458 -6.29 -7.28 -1.73
C PHE A 458 -5.52 -8.24 -2.66
N SER A 459 -6.14 -8.60 -3.76
CA SER A 459 -5.68 -9.66 -4.65
C SER A 459 -4.82 -9.09 -5.78
N GLY A 460 -3.63 -9.64 -5.95
CA GLY A 460 -2.76 -9.40 -7.10
C GLY A 460 -2.42 -10.72 -7.78
N TRP A 461 -2.29 -10.70 -9.12
CA TRP A 461 -1.88 -11.86 -9.92
C TRP A 461 -0.53 -11.58 -10.60
N LYS A 462 0.05 -12.58 -11.23
CA LYS A 462 1.31 -12.47 -11.99
C LYS A 462 2.42 -11.83 -11.14
N ASN A 463 3.21 -10.92 -11.70
CA ASN A 463 4.31 -10.25 -10.98
C ASN A 463 3.86 -9.17 -9.98
N SER A 464 2.55 -9.00 -9.79
CA SER A 464 2.03 -8.10 -8.76
C SER A 464 1.87 -8.77 -7.39
N PHE A 465 2.05 -10.09 -7.31
CA PHE A 465 1.94 -10.83 -6.05
C PHE A 465 2.81 -12.09 -6.06
N TYR A 466 3.46 -12.36 -4.91
CA TYR A 466 4.21 -13.59 -4.64
C TYR A 466 3.75 -14.15 -3.29
N GLY A 467 3.24 -15.38 -3.30
CA GLY A 467 2.62 -16.08 -2.18
C GLY A 467 1.27 -16.67 -2.56
N ASP A 468 0.56 -17.26 -1.59
CA ASP A 468 -0.73 -17.91 -1.83
C ASP A 468 -1.91 -17.18 -1.18
N LEU A 469 -1.68 -16.52 -0.04
CA LEU A 469 -2.69 -15.84 0.75
C LEU A 469 -2.49 -14.32 0.67
N HIS A 470 -3.52 -13.63 0.20
CA HIS A 470 -3.48 -12.20 -0.04
C HIS A 470 -3.63 -11.37 1.25
N ALA A 471 -3.37 -10.06 1.16
CA ALA A 471 -3.50 -9.17 2.30
C ALA A 471 -4.97 -8.94 2.66
N HIS A 472 -5.23 -8.71 3.93
CA HIS A 472 -6.52 -8.49 4.62
C HIS A 472 -7.66 -9.47 4.26
N GLY A 473 -8.88 -9.19 4.72
CA GLY A 473 -9.99 -10.13 4.56
C GLY A 473 -9.77 -11.47 5.28
N ARG A 474 -10.39 -12.52 4.77
CA ARG A 474 -10.23 -13.89 5.31
C ARG A 474 -8.85 -14.48 5.03
N ASP A 475 -8.22 -14.08 3.94
CA ASP A 475 -6.87 -14.53 3.58
C ASP A 475 -5.85 -14.11 4.65
N ALA A 476 -5.97 -12.90 5.22
CA ALA A 476 -5.11 -12.47 6.30
C ALA A 476 -5.24 -13.35 7.54
N VAL A 477 -6.45 -13.78 7.89
CA VAL A 477 -6.66 -14.71 9.02
C VAL A 477 -5.98 -16.05 8.75
N ALA A 478 -6.13 -16.58 7.55
CA ALA A 478 -5.47 -17.81 7.11
C ALA A 478 -3.94 -17.64 7.08
N PHE A 479 -3.45 -16.48 6.61
CA PHE A 479 -2.03 -16.16 6.54
C PHE A 479 -1.36 -16.09 7.93
N TYR A 480 -2.00 -15.48 8.92
CA TYR A 480 -1.45 -15.31 10.26
C TYR A 480 -1.76 -16.44 11.24
N THR A 481 -2.38 -17.53 10.78
CA THR A 481 -2.71 -18.68 11.63
C THR A 481 -2.38 -20.02 10.98
N GLU A 482 -2.09 -21.02 11.81
CA GLU A 482 -2.09 -22.43 11.42
C GLU A 482 -3.42 -23.07 11.74
N GLN A 483 -3.84 -24.00 10.89
CA GLN A 483 -5.03 -24.83 11.14
C GLN A 483 -4.61 -26.14 11.78
N LYS A 484 -5.23 -26.47 12.93
CA LYS A 484 -5.05 -27.76 13.61
C LYS A 484 -6.35 -28.54 13.53
N VAL A 485 -6.28 -29.78 13.13
CA VAL A 485 -7.41 -30.73 13.15
C VAL A 485 -7.29 -31.60 14.39
N ILE A 486 -8.38 -31.72 15.13
CA ILE A 486 -8.49 -32.54 16.36
C ILE A 486 -9.56 -33.57 16.12
N MET A 487 -9.20 -34.84 16.26
CA MET A 487 -10.12 -35.98 16.26
C MET A 487 -10.24 -36.51 17.64
N SER A 488 -11.46 -36.65 18.16
CA SER A 488 -11.73 -37.10 19.52
C SER A 488 -12.61 -38.35 19.48
N ARG A 489 -12.21 -39.37 20.25
CA ARG A 489 -13.03 -40.54 20.54
C ARG A 489 -13.19 -40.65 22.06
N TRP A 490 -14.42 -40.74 22.49
CA TRP A 490 -14.74 -40.94 23.89
C TRP A 490 -15.12 -42.40 24.13
N PRO A 491 -14.56 -43.08 25.11
CA PRO A 491 -14.82 -44.50 25.42
C PRO A 491 -16.27 -44.73 25.90
#